data_f82fb22a6ff0192b7bc9bcc1dfccc022
#
_entry.id   f82fb22a6ff0192b7bc9bcc1dfccc022
#
_cell.length_a   1.000
_cell.length_b   1.000
_cell.length_c   1.000
_cell.angle_alpha   90.00
_cell.angle_beta   90.00
_cell.angle_gamma   90.00
#
_symmetry.space_group_name_H-M   'P 1'
#
loop_
_entity.id
_entity.type
_entity.pdbx_description
1 polymer ?
#
loop_
_entity_poly.entity_id
_entity_poly.type
_entity_poly.pdbx_seq_one_letter_code
_entity_poly.pdbx_strand_id
1 'polypeptide(L)'
;MVNFLYYDERFDIQQYLQQHASLCGVVHPKINELYCKQHIDVQNYRMDIEEPYDYEFAQVCTGGIATEELTADFELKAYPHLYAIGEMLDIDGVCGGYNLFFAFASAYTVAQNIVYGDKNSEH
;
A
#
# COMPACT_ATOMS: atom_id res chain seq x y z
N MET A 1 -4.44 -11.21 7.84
CA MET A 1 -3.24 -12.03 8.18
C MET A 1 -2.04 -11.27 7.66
N VAL A 2 -1.10 -10.88 8.51
CA VAL A 2 0.10 -10.15 8.08
C VAL A 2 1.12 -11.19 7.58
N ASN A 3 1.60 -11.04 6.35
CA ASN A 3 2.64 -11.92 5.82
C ASN A 3 4.01 -11.35 6.22
N PHE A 4 4.73 -12.04 7.09
CA PHE A 4 6.06 -11.65 7.56
C PHE A 4 7.20 -12.21 6.69
N LEU A 5 6.87 -13.01 5.68
CA LEU A 5 7.86 -13.62 4.79
C LEU A 5 8.26 -12.65 3.68
N TYR A 6 9.55 -12.60 3.37
CA TYR A 6 10.07 -11.93 2.18
C TYR A 6 9.88 -12.74 0.89
N TYR A 7 9.39 -13.98 1.02
CA TYR A 7 9.20 -14.92 -0.06
C TYR A 7 7.73 -15.22 -0.32
N ASP A 8 7.47 -15.84 -1.44
CA ASP A 8 6.17 -16.31 -1.90
C ASP A 8 5.51 -17.24 -0.84
N GLU A 9 4.18 -17.26 -0.80
CA GLU A 9 3.38 -18.11 0.10
C GLU A 9 3.65 -19.61 -0.08
N ARG A 10 4.26 -20.00 -1.22
CA ARG A 10 4.69 -21.37 -1.51
C ARG A 10 6.00 -21.76 -0.83
N PHE A 11 6.66 -20.82 -0.16
CA PHE A 11 7.90 -21.10 0.55
C PHE A 11 7.63 -21.96 1.79
N ASP A 12 8.18 -23.19 1.79
CA ASP A 12 8.04 -24.10 2.92
C ASP A 12 9.05 -23.78 4.02
N ILE A 13 8.60 -23.01 5.01
CA ILE A 13 9.42 -22.62 6.17
C ILE A 13 9.84 -23.82 7.03
N GLN A 14 9.02 -24.87 7.10
CA GLN A 14 9.33 -26.07 7.87
C GLN A 14 10.48 -26.85 7.24
N GLN A 15 10.42 -26.99 5.93
CA GLN A 15 11.52 -27.61 5.17
C GLN A 15 12.82 -26.79 5.31
N TYR A 16 12.72 -25.46 5.25
CA TYR A 16 13.88 -24.57 5.43
C TYR A 16 14.50 -24.74 6.82
N LEU A 17 13.70 -24.79 7.88
CA LEU A 17 14.19 -24.94 9.27
C LEU A 17 14.82 -26.29 9.56
N GLN A 18 14.56 -27.34 8.78
CA GLN A 18 15.29 -28.63 8.91
C GLN A 18 16.77 -28.49 8.57
N GLN A 19 17.13 -27.49 7.77
CA GLN A 19 18.51 -27.28 7.29
C GLN A 19 19.17 -26.05 7.90
N HIS A 20 18.40 -25.15 8.52
CA HIS A 20 18.88 -23.84 8.99
C HIS A 20 18.37 -23.58 10.41
N ALA A 21 19.27 -23.15 11.28
CA ALA A 21 18.95 -22.85 12.69
C ALA A 21 18.29 -21.44 12.87
N SER A 22 18.16 -20.67 11.81
CA SER A 22 17.60 -19.31 11.88
C SER A 22 16.81 -18.98 10.62
N LEU A 23 15.99 -17.95 10.70
CA LEU A 23 15.18 -17.41 9.61
C LEU A 23 15.81 -16.14 8.97
N CYS A 24 17.14 -15.99 9.13
CA CYS A 24 17.87 -14.84 8.57
C CYS A 24 17.68 -14.78 7.04
N GLY A 25 17.25 -13.62 6.54
CA GLY A 25 16.98 -13.43 5.11
C GLY A 25 15.60 -13.94 4.63
N VAL A 26 14.88 -14.68 5.47
CA VAL A 26 13.53 -15.21 5.16
C VAL A 26 12.43 -14.31 5.74
N VAL A 27 12.66 -13.77 6.93
CA VAL A 27 11.74 -12.87 7.63
C VAL A 27 12.46 -11.60 8.06
N HIS A 28 11.68 -10.59 8.45
CA HIS A 28 12.22 -9.35 9.02
C HIS A 28 13.16 -9.66 10.20
N PRO A 29 14.31 -8.95 10.36
CA PRO A 29 15.31 -9.23 11.40
C PRO A 29 14.74 -9.34 12.81
N LYS A 30 13.78 -8.48 13.21
CA LYS A 30 13.12 -8.54 14.52
C LYS A 30 12.34 -9.85 14.73
N ILE A 31 11.71 -10.38 13.69
CA ILE A 31 11.00 -11.67 13.75
C ILE A 31 12.00 -12.82 13.87
N ASN A 32 13.12 -12.78 13.13
CA ASN A 32 14.18 -13.75 13.28
C ASN A 32 14.80 -13.74 14.69
N GLU A 33 14.97 -12.56 15.28
CA GLU A 33 15.45 -12.43 16.66
C GLU A 33 14.49 -13.07 17.67
N LEU A 34 13.19 -12.84 17.54
CA LEU A 34 12.16 -13.49 18.37
C LEU A 34 12.17 -15.01 18.18
N TYR A 35 12.28 -15.48 16.93
CA TYR A 35 12.38 -16.90 16.64
C TYR A 35 13.59 -17.53 17.35
N CYS A 36 14.78 -16.93 17.23
CA CYS A 36 16.00 -17.45 17.85
C CYS A 36 15.95 -17.44 19.39
N LYS A 37 15.27 -16.46 19.99
CA LYS A 37 15.16 -16.34 21.45
C LYS A 37 14.04 -17.17 22.05
N GLN A 38 12.89 -17.26 21.41
CA GLN A 38 11.65 -17.79 21.98
C GLN A 38 11.07 -18.98 21.20
N HIS A 39 11.67 -19.32 20.06
CA HIS A 39 11.20 -20.41 19.17
C HIS A 39 9.73 -20.24 18.78
N ILE A 40 9.32 -18.99 18.46
CA ILE A 40 7.95 -18.66 18.08
C ILE A 40 7.54 -19.44 16.83
N ASP A 41 6.26 -19.79 16.72
CA ASP A 41 5.67 -20.26 15.47
C ASP A 41 5.41 -19.05 14.55
N VAL A 42 6.29 -18.80 13.60
CA VAL A 42 6.19 -17.65 12.69
C VAL A 42 5.00 -17.71 11.73
N GLN A 43 4.41 -18.89 11.54
CA GLN A 43 3.23 -19.06 10.70
C GLN A 43 1.92 -18.75 11.46
N ASN A 44 1.94 -18.94 12.79
CA ASN A 44 0.77 -18.73 13.66
C ASN A 44 1.07 -17.83 14.86
N TYR A 45 2.08 -16.96 14.73
CA TYR A 45 2.44 -16.07 15.82
C TYR A 45 1.31 -15.08 16.11
N ARG A 46 0.90 -15.03 17.37
CA ARG A 46 -0.15 -14.13 17.85
C ARG A 46 0.48 -13.08 18.74
N MET A 47 0.06 -11.83 18.54
CA MET A 47 0.44 -10.69 19.36
C MET A 47 -0.83 -9.99 19.84
N ASP A 48 -0.84 -9.60 21.11
CA ASP A 48 -1.84 -8.67 21.59
C ASP A 48 -1.47 -7.27 21.11
N ILE A 49 -2.42 -6.58 20.53
CA ILE A 49 -2.27 -5.19 20.09
C ILE A 49 -2.88 -4.32 21.17
N GLU A 50 -2.05 -3.54 21.83
CA GLU A 50 -2.50 -2.64 22.90
C GLU A 50 -3.12 -1.37 22.32
N GLU A 51 -2.37 -0.66 21.47
CA GLU A 51 -2.82 0.56 20.82
C GLU A 51 -2.05 0.82 19.51
N PRO A 52 -2.60 1.58 18.57
CA PRO A 52 -1.86 2.03 17.39
C PRO A 52 -0.80 3.07 17.81
N TYR A 53 0.24 3.22 16.99
CA TYR A 53 1.16 4.34 17.11
C TYR A 53 0.45 5.65 16.82
N ASP A 54 1.04 6.78 17.31
CA ASP A 54 0.54 8.11 17.04
C ASP A 54 0.49 8.42 15.53
N TYR A 55 -0.40 9.31 15.14
CA TYR A 55 -0.66 9.72 13.77
C TYR A 55 0.61 10.07 12.97
N GLU A 56 1.61 10.67 13.62
CA GLU A 56 2.89 11.03 12.99
C GLU A 56 3.69 9.85 12.45
N PHE A 57 3.37 8.62 12.88
CA PHE A 57 3.97 7.38 12.40
C PHE A 57 3.15 6.68 11.30
N ALA A 58 1.99 7.23 10.94
CA ALA A 58 1.14 6.67 9.90
C ALA A 58 1.83 6.81 8.53
N GLN A 59 1.88 5.73 7.77
CA GLN A 59 2.40 5.76 6.39
C GLN A 59 1.35 6.26 5.40
N VAL A 60 0.08 6.06 5.69
CA VAL A 60 -1.08 6.51 4.92
C VAL A 60 -2.19 6.90 5.90
N CYS A 61 -3.09 7.76 5.45
CA CYS A 61 -4.27 8.18 6.20
C CYS A 61 -5.51 7.95 5.35
N THR A 62 -6.56 7.45 5.97
CA THR A 62 -7.86 7.32 5.31
C THR A 62 -8.58 8.66 5.25
N GLY A 63 -9.46 8.81 4.29
CA GLY A 63 -10.21 10.04 4.04
C GLY A 63 -9.59 10.89 2.94
N GLY A 64 -10.26 11.95 2.59
CA GLY A 64 -9.88 12.83 1.49
C GLY A 64 -11.09 13.27 0.69
N ILE A 65 -10.89 13.69 -0.55
CA ILE A 65 -11.96 14.04 -1.49
C ILE A 65 -12.63 12.76 -1.96
N ALA A 66 -13.95 12.67 -1.74
CA ALA A 66 -14.74 11.51 -2.16
C ALA A 66 -14.69 11.33 -3.69
N THR A 67 -14.57 10.10 -4.15
CA THR A 67 -14.48 9.79 -5.59
C THR A 67 -15.73 10.20 -6.36
N GLU A 68 -16.87 10.22 -5.70
CA GLU A 68 -18.15 10.68 -6.26
C GLU A 68 -18.15 12.16 -6.63
N GLU A 69 -17.27 12.96 -6.04
CA GLU A 69 -17.10 14.38 -6.35
C GLU A 69 -16.31 14.63 -7.64
N LEU A 70 -15.74 13.58 -8.23
CA LEU A 70 -14.87 13.65 -9.40
C LEU A 70 -15.56 13.11 -10.66
N THR A 71 -15.14 13.66 -11.79
CA THR A 71 -15.35 13.03 -13.10
C THR A 71 -14.39 11.85 -13.30
N ALA A 72 -14.55 11.08 -14.37
CA ALA A 72 -13.62 10.01 -14.75
C ALA A 72 -12.18 10.52 -15.01
N ASP A 73 -12.04 11.82 -15.29
CA ASP A 73 -10.76 12.48 -15.58
C ASP A 73 -10.15 13.19 -14.37
N PHE A 74 -10.65 12.87 -13.16
CA PHE A 74 -10.22 13.47 -11.89
C PHE A 74 -10.51 14.97 -11.74
N GLU A 75 -11.39 15.54 -12.56
CA GLU A 75 -11.88 16.91 -12.42
C GLU A 75 -12.98 16.97 -11.36
N LEU A 76 -12.94 17.98 -10.49
CA LEU A 76 -13.98 18.21 -9.51
C LEU A 76 -15.27 18.68 -10.18
N LYS A 77 -16.37 17.94 -9.98
CA LYS A 77 -17.69 18.26 -10.58
C LYS A 77 -18.22 19.65 -10.23
N ALA A 78 -17.90 20.12 -9.01
CA ALA A 78 -18.34 21.42 -8.53
C ALA A 78 -17.44 22.57 -9.00
N TYR A 79 -16.24 22.29 -9.48
CA TYR A 79 -15.23 23.31 -9.81
C TYR A 79 -14.55 22.97 -11.14
N PRO A 80 -15.07 23.48 -12.27
CA PRO A 80 -14.46 23.26 -13.59
C PRO A 80 -12.98 23.65 -13.62
N HIS A 81 -12.17 22.86 -14.31
CA HIS A 81 -10.73 23.00 -14.46
C HIS A 81 -9.91 22.84 -13.17
N LEU A 82 -10.52 22.33 -12.11
CA LEU A 82 -9.83 21.97 -10.88
C LEU A 82 -9.78 20.43 -10.75
N TYR A 83 -8.56 19.92 -10.66
CA TYR A 83 -8.29 18.48 -10.62
C TYR A 83 -7.74 18.09 -9.25
N ALA A 84 -8.10 16.91 -8.79
CA ALA A 84 -7.55 16.33 -7.57
C ALA A 84 -6.93 14.95 -7.89
N ILE A 85 -5.72 14.71 -7.41
CA ILE A 85 -4.92 13.53 -7.74
C ILE A 85 -4.24 12.94 -6.51
N GLY A 86 -3.84 11.69 -6.60
CA GLY A 86 -3.05 11.02 -5.58
C GLY A 86 -3.74 10.91 -4.24
N GLU A 87 -2.99 11.07 -3.19
CA GLU A 87 -3.43 10.86 -1.80
C GLU A 87 -4.40 11.93 -1.27
N MET A 88 -4.70 12.96 -2.08
CA MET A 88 -5.79 13.89 -1.79
C MET A 88 -7.17 13.23 -1.90
N LEU A 89 -7.27 12.12 -2.62
CA LEU A 89 -8.51 11.38 -2.84
C LEU A 89 -8.71 10.32 -1.76
N ASP A 90 -9.97 10.08 -1.42
CA ASP A 90 -10.35 8.99 -0.50
C ASP A 90 -10.20 7.63 -1.20
N ILE A 91 -8.96 7.26 -1.47
CA ILE A 91 -8.57 6.00 -2.13
C ILE A 91 -7.38 5.41 -1.39
N ASP A 92 -7.62 4.28 -0.74
CA ASP A 92 -6.59 3.54 -0.02
C ASP A 92 -6.22 2.24 -0.75
N GLY A 93 -5.01 2.19 -1.27
CA GLY A 93 -4.45 0.97 -1.84
C GLY A 93 -3.91 0.02 -0.77
N VAL A 94 -3.94 -1.27 -1.05
CA VAL A 94 -3.26 -2.24 -0.18
C VAL A 94 -1.76 -1.94 -0.07
N CYS A 95 -1.15 -2.27 1.07
CA CYS A 95 0.28 -2.09 1.26
C CYS A 95 1.07 -2.84 0.17
N GLY A 96 2.08 -2.18 -0.43
CA GLY A 96 2.87 -2.75 -1.53
C GLY A 96 3.13 -1.79 -2.69
N GLY A 97 3.07 -0.48 -2.45
CA GLY A 97 3.39 0.55 -3.44
C GLY A 97 2.19 1.01 -4.29
N TYR A 98 0.99 0.49 -4.04
CA TYR A 98 -0.21 0.85 -4.84
C TYR A 98 -0.60 2.32 -4.68
N ASN A 99 -0.45 2.91 -3.49
CA ASN A 99 -0.75 4.34 -3.27
C ASN A 99 0.19 5.24 -4.09
N LEU A 100 1.48 4.93 -4.13
CA LEU A 100 2.44 5.65 -4.97
C LEU A 100 2.15 5.46 -6.46
N PHE A 101 1.85 4.24 -6.88
CA PHE A 101 1.44 3.95 -8.26
C PHE A 101 0.21 4.76 -8.66
N PHE A 102 -0.82 4.77 -7.80
CA PHE A 102 -2.03 5.56 -8.03
C PHE A 102 -1.75 7.06 -8.12
N ALA A 103 -0.88 7.59 -7.25
CA ALA A 103 -0.51 9.00 -7.28
C ALA A 103 0.11 9.40 -8.63
N PHE A 104 1.03 8.60 -9.15
CA PHE A 104 1.62 8.84 -10.47
C PHE A 104 0.64 8.60 -11.62
N ALA A 105 -0.17 7.55 -11.55
CA ALA A 105 -1.13 7.21 -12.60
C ALA A 105 -2.22 8.28 -12.73
N SER A 106 -2.78 8.75 -11.62
CA SER A 106 -3.78 9.83 -11.63
C SER A 106 -3.22 11.14 -12.17
N ALA A 107 -2.00 11.51 -11.75
CA ALA A 107 -1.31 12.69 -12.29
C ALA A 107 -1.06 12.59 -13.80
N TYR A 108 -0.63 11.42 -14.27
CA TYR A 108 -0.42 11.18 -15.69
C TYR A 108 -1.73 11.30 -16.49
N THR A 109 -2.82 10.70 -15.98
CA THR A 109 -4.14 10.78 -16.63
C THR A 109 -4.62 12.21 -16.77
N VAL A 110 -4.54 13.02 -15.71
CA VAL A 110 -4.91 14.44 -15.74
C VAL A 110 -4.04 15.22 -16.73
N ALA A 111 -2.73 14.99 -16.71
CA ALA A 111 -1.82 15.67 -17.65
C ALA A 111 -2.14 15.34 -19.10
N GLN A 112 -2.45 14.07 -19.42
CA GLN A 112 -2.86 13.66 -20.76
C GLN A 112 -4.17 14.34 -21.18
N ASN A 113 -5.16 14.41 -20.30
CA ASN A 113 -6.45 15.03 -20.58
C ASN A 113 -6.31 16.54 -20.83
N ILE A 114 -5.49 17.25 -20.02
CA ILE A 114 -5.24 18.67 -20.22
C ILE A 114 -4.52 18.93 -21.55
N VAL A 115 -3.52 18.11 -21.89
CA VAL A 115 -2.69 18.36 -23.09
C VAL A 115 -3.38 17.92 -24.38
N TYR A 116 -4.17 16.84 -24.33
CA TYR A 116 -4.72 16.20 -25.53
C TYR A 116 -6.25 16.19 -25.58
N GLY A 117 -6.95 16.45 -24.47
CA GLY A 117 -8.41 16.41 -24.37
C GLY A 117 -9.08 17.48 -25.26
N ASP A 118 -8.51 18.66 -25.36
CA ASP A 118 -9.05 19.76 -26.18
C ASP A 118 -9.01 19.48 -27.70
N LYS A 119 -8.21 18.52 -28.15
CA LYS A 119 -8.10 18.19 -29.58
C LYS A 119 -9.28 17.40 -30.14
N ASN A 120 -10.12 16.82 -29.30
CA ASN A 120 -11.28 16.03 -29.74
C ASN A 120 -12.62 16.77 -29.62
N SER A 121 -12.61 18.05 -29.23
CA SER A 121 -13.82 18.87 -29.08
C SER A 121 -14.15 19.70 -30.33
N GLU A 122 -13.34 19.61 -31.38
CA GLU A 122 -13.53 20.35 -32.67
C GLU A 122 -13.95 19.40 -33.81
N HIS A 123 -15.00 18.59 -33.60
CA HIS A 123 -15.67 17.93 -34.74
C HIS A 123 -17.19 17.85 -34.53
#